data_17cf2656ebcd57a6f0e3bdd4f5f2f126
#
_entry.id   17cf2656ebcd57a6f0e3bdd4f5f2f126
#
_cell.length_a   1.000
_cell.length_b   1.000
_cell.length_c   1.000
_cell.angle_alpha   90.00
_cell.angle_beta   90.00
_cell.angle_gamma   90.00
#
_symmetry.space_group_name_H-M   'P 1'
#
loop_
_entity.id
_entity.type
_entity.pdbx_description
1 polymer ?
#
loop_
_entity_poly.entity_id
_entity_poly.type
_entity_poly.pdbx_seq_one_letter_code
_entity_poly.pdbx_strand_id
1 'polypeptide(L)'
;EQQQAPAITPEQPEETPPTPLPVPSPTNSMVGINATNQGYAMVQPWSKENPSYSEGFGIYLGDGNILTAANIVYSASFVEVTSSDGSQTVPVTVTAFDPEANLALLRLKNEKDAAFLDKLVPVTLGKAPKLGDKVEFWQFNADGLPITTSGSILATESSCPFTSGEPFVLYNVKSSVTPLRGGAGNPVMTGKELIGLSASCNPSAQKVLTVTQTMISRFLEQAQSGKYSGFPADGTQVTELTDPVFRKYLGLPENGGGLYVAKLPVYSSFYKAGIRSGDVVESVNGIPLDSKGLIKDPSLGPVSANFLFRDSAKPGDVITLGIRRKDKDGVSRPMTVDVTLDRGALEGDLVNPAPFVAEPRYRIYGGLVFVPLTGALVGEINKLSKNRPPLNLVEAIEKKEEIRKKGVDEIVVFLVAL
;
A
#
# COMPACT_ATOMS: atom_id res chain seq x y z
N GLU A 1 -2.93 91.38 -6.13
CA GLU A 1 -2.88 90.07 -6.76
C GLU A 1 -2.19 89.12 -5.76
N GLN A 2 -2.98 88.28 -5.08
CA GLN A 2 -2.48 87.21 -4.20
C GLN A 2 -2.39 85.93 -5.03
N GLN A 3 -1.18 85.42 -5.28
CA GLN A 3 -0.94 84.12 -5.88
C GLN A 3 -1.26 82.99 -4.83
N GLN A 4 -2.27 82.17 -5.11
CA GLN A 4 -2.60 81.02 -4.43
C GLN A 4 -1.56 79.91 -4.74
N ALA A 5 -0.90 79.33 -3.72
CA ALA A 5 -0.01 78.17 -3.83
C ALA A 5 -0.79 76.89 -4.23
N PRO A 6 -0.26 75.99 -5.07
CA PRO A 6 -0.93 74.74 -5.44
C PRO A 6 -1.08 73.82 -4.27
N ALA A 7 -2.27 73.19 -4.11
CA ALA A 7 -2.59 72.23 -3.14
C ALA A 7 -1.80 70.92 -3.41
N ILE A 8 -1.05 70.47 -2.43
CA ILE A 8 -0.37 69.17 -2.43
C ILE A 8 -1.43 68.09 -2.22
N THR A 9 -1.72 67.29 -3.24
CA THR A 9 -2.55 66.06 -3.14
C THR A 9 -1.75 65.00 -2.35
N PRO A 10 -2.30 64.37 -1.31
CA PRO A 10 -1.58 63.30 -0.62
C PRO A 10 -1.41 62.10 -1.58
N GLU A 11 -0.16 61.67 -1.76
CA GLU A 11 0.17 60.41 -2.44
C GLU A 11 -0.49 59.26 -1.69
N GLN A 12 -1.36 58.49 -2.38
CA GLN A 12 -1.88 57.23 -1.83
C GLN A 12 -0.70 56.26 -1.66
N PRO A 13 -0.66 55.50 -0.53
CA PRO A 13 0.36 54.48 -0.37
C PRO A 13 0.22 53.45 -1.52
N GLU A 14 1.29 53.22 -2.26
CA GLU A 14 1.40 52.13 -3.21
C GLU A 14 1.12 50.83 -2.48
N GLU A 15 0.02 50.17 -2.79
CA GLU A 15 -0.24 48.80 -2.34
C GLU A 15 0.87 47.90 -2.89
N THR A 16 1.77 47.46 -2.03
CA THR A 16 2.75 46.45 -2.38
C THR A 16 2.01 45.20 -2.87
N PRO A 17 2.32 44.70 -4.08
CA PRO A 17 1.67 43.49 -4.58
C PRO A 17 1.84 42.34 -3.58
N PRO A 18 0.80 41.51 -3.36
CA PRO A 18 0.88 40.41 -2.39
C PRO A 18 2.04 39.50 -2.74
N THR A 19 2.86 39.19 -1.75
CA THR A 19 3.99 38.26 -1.91
C THR A 19 3.44 36.94 -2.45
N PRO A 20 3.94 36.45 -3.59
CA PRO A 20 3.47 35.16 -4.12
C PRO A 20 3.63 34.06 -3.12
N LEU A 21 2.60 33.23 -2.96
CA LEU A 21 2.65 32.08 -2.08
C LEU A 21 3.81 31.16 -2.47
N PRO A 22 4.56 30.62 -1.51
CA PRO A 22 5.68 29.73 -1.81
C PRO A 22 5.20 28.49 -2.57
N VAL A 23 5.93 28.14 -3.62
CA VAL A 23 5.60 26.99 -4.49
C VAL A 23 6.30 25.74 -3.97
N PRO A 24 5.60 24.58 -3.91
CA PRO A 24 6.22 23.31 -3.51
C PRO A 24 7.46 22.95 -4.35
N SER A 25 8.49 22.45 -3.67
CA SER A 25 9.75 22.00 -4.25
C SER A 25 10.40 20.95 -3.35
N PRO A 26 11.38 20.16 -3.82
CA PRO A 26 12.09 19.23 -2.96
C PRO A 26 12.65 19.90 -1.70
N THR A 27 13.14 21.12 -1.82
CA THR A 27 13.82 21.84 -0.73
C THR A 27 12.88 22.28 0.40
N ASN A 28 11.63 22.61 0.07
CA ASN A 28 10.68 23.18 1.04
C ASN A 28 9.47 22.29 1.32
N SER A 29 9.35 21.13 0.67
CA SER A 29 8.19 20.23 0.88
C SER A 29 8.60 18.83 1.33
N MET A 30 9.88 18.47 1.23
CA MET A 30 10.40 17.19 1.65
C MET A 30 11.20 17.30 2.94
N VAL A 31 11.23 16.17 3.66
CA VAL A 31 12.07 15.96 4.84
C VAL A 31 12.84 14.65 4.70
N GLY A 32 14.04 14.59 5.26
CA GLY A 32 14.73 13.33 5.51
C GLY A 32 14.09 12.62 6.69
N ILE A 33 14.06 11.29 6.67
CA ILE A 33 13.55 10.46 7.76
C ILE A 33 14.67 9.53 8.21
N ASN A 34 14.88 9.47 9.52
CA ASN A 34 15.75 8.51 10.17
C ASN A 34 14.92 7.71 11.18
N ALA A 35 14.96 6.39 11.05
CA ALA A 35 14.24 5.50 11.95
C ALA A 35 15.19 4.48 12.60
N THR A 36 15.05 4.30 13.90
CA THR A 36 15.66 3.19 14.62
C THR A 36 14.61 2.10 14.77
N ASN A 37 14.83 0.97 14.10
CA ASN A 37 13.91 -0.14 14.05
C ASN A 37 14.38 -1.26 14.97
N GLN A 38 13.46 -1.86 15.73
CA GLN A 38 13.77 -2.97 16.63
C GLN A 38 12.57 -3.90 16.71
N GLY A 39 12.56 -4.92 15.86
CA GLY A 39 11.54 -5.97 15.85
C GLY A 39 11.68 -6.96 17.00
N TYR A 40 10.77 -7.91 17.05
CA TYR A 40 10.83 -9.06 17.96
C TYR A 40 11.44 -10.27 17.25
N ALA A 41 12.25 -11.04 17.99
CA ALA A 41 12.80 -12.30 17.49
C ALA A 41 11.70 -13.37 17.48
N MET A 42 11.26 -13.80 16.29
CA MET A 42 10.13 -14.75 16.16
C MET A 42 10.39 -16.11 16.80
N VAL A 43 11.65 -16.53 16.88
CA VAL A 43 12.06 -17.81 17.51
C VAL A 43 12.45 -17.65 18.99
N GLN A 44 12.51 -16.44 19.49
CA GLN A 44 12.67 -16.10 20.89
C GLN A 44 11.71 -14.95 21.24
N PRO A 45 10.40 -15.20 21.31
CA PRO A 45 9.37 -14.17 21.29
C PRO A 45 9.42 -13.21 22.51
N TRP A 46 10.16 -13.53 23.55
CA TRP A 46 10.44 -12.66 24.72
C TRP A 46 11.59 -11.68 24.48
N SER A 47 12.32 -11.79 23.40
CA SER A 47 13.46 -10.92 23.09
C SER A 47 13.22 -10.08 21.85
N LYS A 48 13.91 -8.95 21.81
CA LYS A 48 13.95 -8.07 20.64
C LYS A 48 15.20 -8.36 19.82
N GLU A 49 15.11 -8.12 18.52
CA GLU A 49 16.26 -8.13 17.63
C GLU A 49 17.20 -6.97 17.94
N ASN A 50 18.42 -7.03 17.41
CA ASN A 50 19.32 -5.90 17.50
C ASN A 50 18.72 -4.69 16.76
N PRO A 51 18.88 -3.46 17.30
CA PRO A 51 18.46 -2.26 16.60
C PRO A 51 19.09 -2.18 15.21
N SER A 52 18.28 -1.79 14.22
CA SER A 52 18.73 -1.47 12.87
C SER A 52 18.28 -0.07 12.50
N TYR A 53 18.91 0.51 11.48
CA TYR A 53 18.64 1.88 11.06
C TYR A 53 18.06 1.87 9.65
N SER A 54 17.03 2.67 9.44
CA SER A 54 16.44 2.93 8.13
C SER A 54 16.42 4.42 7.86
N GLU A 55 16.71 4.78 6.63
CA GLU A 55 16.65 6.15 6.16
C GLU A 55 15.68 6.23 4.97
N GLY A 56 15.08 7.40 4.78
CA GLY A 56 14.20 7.63 3.64
C GLY A 56 13.75 9.08 3.56
N PHE A 57 12.67 9.29 2.82
CA PHE A 57 12.10 10.61 2.61
C PHE A 57 10.63 10.66 3.02
N GLY A 58 10.20 11.85 3.43
CA GLY A 58 8.81 12.18 3.66
C GLY A 58 8.42 13.42 2.88
N ILE A 59 7.14 13.52 2.53
CA ILE A 59 6.54 14.67 1.86
C ILE A 59 5.50 15.31 2.77
N TYR A 60 5.57 16.62 2.94
CA TYR A 60 4.63 17.37 3.77
C TYR A 60 3.33 17.64 3.02
N LEU A 61 2.21 17.21 3.60
CA LEU A 61 0.88 17.35 3.01
C LEU A 61 0.03 18.48 3.65
N GLY A 62 0.60 19.22 4.61
CA GLY A 62 -0.15 20.19 5.40
C GLY A 62 -0.74 19.60 6.69
N ASP A 63 -1.30 20.46 7.53
CA ASP A 63 -1.97 20.11 8.80
C ASP A 63 -1.14 19.19 9.71
N GLY A 64 0.18 19.35 9.67
CA GLY A 64 1.12 18.55 10.46
C GLY A 64 1.38 17.14 9.93
N ASN A 65 0.86 16.79 8.76
CA ASN A 65 0.96 15.45 8.18
C ASN A 65 2.18 15.34 7.26
N ILE A 66 3.05 14.37 7.53
CA ILE A 66 4.16 13.98 6.67
C ILE A 66 3.91 12.56 6.20
N LEU A 67 3.77 12.36 4.90
CA LEU A 67 3.56 11.05 4.27
C LEU A 67 4.90 10.41 3.93
N THR A 68 5.03 9.12 4.20
CA THR A 68 6.22 8.33 3.86
C THR A 68 5.86 6.88 3.54
N ALA A 69 6.85 6.08 3.14
CA ALA A 69 6.68 4.65 2.96
C ALA A 69 6.77 3.88 4.30
N ALA A 70 5.87 2.91 4.49
CA ALA A 70 5.78 2.14 5.72
C ALA A 70 7.05 1.33 6.03
N ASN A 71 7.74 0.83 5.01
CA ASN A 71 8.97 0.06 5.18
C ASN A 71 10.11 0.85 5.86
N ILE A 72 10.10 2.18 5.79
CA ILE A 72 11.09 3.04 6.46
C ILE A 72 10.90 3.02 7.97
N VAL A 73 9.64 3.03 8.41
CA VAL A 73 9.26 3.11 9.82
C VAL A 73 8.72 1.78 10.38
N TYR A 74 8.91 0.69 9.66
CA TYR A 74 8.49 -0.65 10.10
C TYR A 74 9.23 -1.07 11.35
N SER A 75 8.49 -1.44 12.41
CA SER A 75 9.04 -1.77 13.73
C SER A 75 9.88 -0.65 14.37
N ALA A 76 9.65 0.61 14.02
CA ALA A 76 10.41 1.72 14.55
C ALA A 76 10.14 1.93 16.05
N SER A 77 11.21 1.95 16.83
CA SER A 77 11.19 2.35 18.24
C SER A 77 11.40 3.86 18.42
N PHE A 78 12.03 4.48 17.43
CA PHE A 78 12.27 5.92 17.37
C PHE A 78 12.30 6.40 15.92
N VAL A 79 11.65 7.53 15.66
CA VAL A 79 11.63 8.17 14.33
C VAL A 79 11.84 9.65 14.48
N GLU A 80 12.69 10.21 13.65
CA GLU A 80 12.92 11.65 13.54
C GLU A 80 12.89 12.10 12.09
N VAL A 81 12.56 13.36 11.89
CA VAL A 81 12.61 14.02 10.59
C VAL A 81 13.61 15.15 10.61
N THR A 82 14.34 15.30 9.50
CA THR A 82 15.37 16.31 9.31
C THR A 82 14.97 17.24 8.17
N SER A 83 15.15 18.54 8.37
CA SER A 83 14.95 19.55 7.32
C SER A 83 15.88 19.29 6.12
N SER A 84 15.50 19.78 4.95
CA SER A 84 16.25 19.59 3.70
C SER A 84 17.68 20.11 3.76
N ASP A 85 17.92 21.18 4.54
CA ASP A 85 19.22 21.78 4.77
C ASP A 85 20.03 21.11 5.91
N GLY A 86 19.48 20.07 6.56
CA GLY A 86 20.10 19.37 7.67
C GLY A 86 20.17 20.16 8.97
N SER A 87 19.66 21.40 9.01
CA SER A 87 19.85 22.33 10.16
C SER A 87 19.00 21.97 11.38
N GLN A 88 17.90 21.27 11.18
CA GLN A 88 16.96 20.91 12.24
C GLN A 88 16.54 19.44 12.13
N THR A 89 16.53 18.76 13.28
CA THR A 89 16.01 17.41 13.43
C THR A 89 15.03 17.39 14.59
N VAL A 90 13.84 16.83 14.36
CA VAL A 90 12.78 16.78 15.37
C VAL A 90 12.15 15.37 15.43
N PRO A 91 11.77 14.90 16.63
CA PRO A 91 11.14 13.61 16.78
C PRO A 91 9.70 13.64 16.30
N VAL A 92 9.28 12.53 15.67
CA VAL A 92 7.92 12.32 15.18
C VAL A 92 7.32 11.04 15.71
N THR A 93 6.00 10.92 15.58
CA THR A 93 5.23 9.70 15.86
C THR A 93 4.54 9.22 14.60
N VAL A 94 4.45 7.90 14.43
CA VAL A 94 3.65 7.27 13.38
C VAL A 94 2.19 7.30 13.83
N THR A 95 1.36 8.02 13.12
CA THR A 95 -0.07 8.20 13.45
C THR A 95 -1.00 7.29 12.65
N ALA A 96 -0.57 6.88 11.45
CA ALA A 96 -1.22 5.85 10.65
C ALA A 96 -0.16 5.03 9.92
N PHE A 97 -0.43 3.74 9.78
CA PHE A 97 0.54 2.79 9.23
C PHE A 97 -0.18 1.67 8.47
N ASP A 98 0.14 1.50 7.21
CA ASP A 98 -0.33 0.38 6.39
C ASP A 98 0.85 -0.25 5.63
N PRO A 99 1.33 -1.39 6.09
CA PRO A 99 2.45 -2.08 5.46
C PRO A 99 2.04 -2.84 4.19
N GLU A 100 0.74 -3.16 4.00
CA GLU A 100 0.27 -3.77 2.75
C GLU A 100 0.37 -2.77 1.61
N ALA A 101 -0.11 -1.52 1.84
CA ALA A 101 -0.03 -0.42 0.88
C ALA A 101 1.35 0.27 0.86
N ASN A 102 2.24 -0.06 1.79
CA ASN A 102 3.52 0.62 2.02
C ASN A 102 3.38 2.12 2.29
N LEU A 103 2.42 2.51 3.13
CA LEU A 103 2.14 3.90 3.48
C LEU A 103 2.21 4.12 4.98
N ALA A 104 2.78 5.24 5.40
CA ALA A 104 2.77 5.69 6.77
C ALA A 104 2.60 7.21 6.87
N LEU A 105 1.91 7.66 7.91
CA LEU A 105 1.70 9.06 8.21
C LEU A 105 2.40 9.39 9.52
N LEU A 106 3.18 10.47 9.50
CA LEU A 106 3.95 10.95 10.62
C LEU A 106 3.44 12.31 11.07
N ARG A 107 3.52 12.58 12.38
CA ARG A 107 3.29 13.90 12.98
C ARG A 107 4.37 14.22 14.01
N LEU A 108 4.59 15.50 14.25
CA LEU A 108 5.50 15.94 15.31
C LEU A 108 5.10 15.31 16.65
N LYS A 109 6.09 14.84 17.38
CA LYS A 109 5.88 14.28 18.72
C LYS A 109 5.59 15.35 19.77
N ASN A 110 6.19 16.54 19.62
CA ASN A 110 6.08 17.61 20.59
C ASN A 110 5.57 18.89 19.92
N GLU A 111 4.64 19.58 20.57
CA GLU A 111 4.11 20.87 20.09
C GLU A 111 5.18 21.98 20.03
N LYS A 112 6.18 21.93 20.90
CA LYS A 112 7.31 22.90 20.90
C LYS A 112 8.10 22.91 19.60
N ASP A 113 8.03 21.84 18.82
CA ASP A 113 8.75 21.67 17.56
C ASP A 113 7.95 22.21 16.36
N ALA A 114 6.78 22.84 16.59
CA ALA A 114 5.85 23.31 15.53
C ALA A 114 6.53 24.25 14.53
N ALA A 115 7.47 25.08 14.96
CA ALA A 115 8.24 25.98 14.08
C ALA A 115 9.02 25.23 12.96
N PHE A 116 9.24 23.92 13.11
CA PHE A 116 9.79 23.09 12.03
C PHE A 116 8.87 23.05 10.82
N LEU A 117 7.56 22.95 11.04
CA LEU A 117 6.55 22.87 9.96
C LEU A 117 6.31 24.22 9.27
N ASP A 118 6.55 25.35 9.96
CA ASP A 118 6.34 26.69 9.39
C ASP A 118 7.23 26.96 8.16
N LYS A 119 8.32 26.21 8.05
CA LYS A 119 9.26 26.29 6.92
C LYS A 119 8.85 25.41 5.74
N LEU A 120 7.86 24.53 5.93
CA LEU A 120 7.46 23.57 4.92
C LEU A 120 6.26 24.07 4.11
N VAL A 121 6.31 23.84 2.81
CA VAL A 121 5.22 24.13 1.87
C VAL A 121 4.45 22.84 1.60
N PRO A 122 3.14 22.79 1.88
CA PRO A 122 2.36 21.58 1.68
C PRO A 122 2.20 21.25 0.21
N VAL A 123 2.26 19.95 -0.09
CA VAL A 123 1.98 19.39 -1.41
C VAL A 123 0.57 18.82 -1.42
N THR A 124 -0.17 19.08 -2.49
CA THR A 124 -1.51 18.49 -2.70
C THR A 124 -1.42 17.21 -3.51
N LEU A 125 -2.41 16.32 -3.31
CA LEU A 125 -2.60 15.16 -4.17
C LEU A 125 -3.09 15.61 -5.54
N GLY A 126 -2.40 15.12 -6.58
CA GLY A 126 -2.78 15.35 -7.96
C GLY A 126 -3.87 14.40 -8.45
N LYS A 127 -4.25 14.57 -9.70
CA LYS A 127 -5.15 13.65 -10.40
C LYS A 127 -4.39 12.38 -10.81
N ALA A 128 -5.13 11.28 -11.03
CA ALA A 128 -4.55 10.07 -11.60
C ALA A 128 -3.89 10.39 -12.97
N PRO A 129 -2.64 10.00 -13.16
CA PRO A 129 -1.93 10.26 -14.41
C PRO A 129 -2.46 9.38 -15.55
N LYS A 130 -2.08 9.73 -16.78
CA LYS A 130 -2.34 8.92 -17.98
C LYS A 130 -1.07 8.22 -18.42
N LEU A 131 -1.22 7.18 -19.25
CA LEU A 131 -0.08 6.56 -19.94
C LEU A 131 0.69 7.60 -20.75
N GLY A 132 2.00 7.61 -20.61
CA GLY A 132 2.90 8.54 -21.25
C GLY A 132 3.15 9.85 -20.50
N ASP A 133 2.37 10.16 -19.47
CA ASP A 133 2.56 11.37 -18.68
C ASP A 133 3.96 11.41 -18.07
N LYS A 134 4.56 12.60 -18.11
CA LYS A 134 5.86 12.87 -17.51
C LYS A 134 5.70 13.06 -16.01
N VAL A 135 6.63 12.44 -15.26
CA VAL A 135 6.69 12.52 -13.81
C VAL A 135 8.10 12.84 -13.36
N GLU A 136 8.23 13.31 -12.13
CA GLU A 136 9.49 13.63 -11.50
C GLU A 136 9.59 12.88 -10.16
N PHE A 137 10.73 12.25 -9.91
CA PHE A 137 11.10 11.70 -8.62
C PHE A 137 11.90 12.74 -7.84
N TRP A 138 11.43 13.08 -6.66
CA TRP A 138 12.13 13.99 -5.76
C TRP A 138 12.92 13.22 -4.72
N GLN A 139 14.17 13.60 -4.50
CA GLN A 139 15.05 13.02 -3.49
C GLN A 139 16.16 14.01 -3.10
N PHE A 140 16.91 13.70 -2.05
CA PHE A 140 18.15 14.39 -1.70
C PHE A 140 19.33 13.45 -1.98
N ASN A 141 20.46 13.99 -2.44
CA ASN A 141 21.70 13.22 -2.54
C ASN A 141 22.35 13.02 -1.15
N ALA A 142 23.52 12.38 -1.14
CA ALA A 142 24.25 12.14 0.09
C ALA A 142 24.65 13.44 0.86
N ASP A 143 24.82 14.54 0.11
CA ASP A 143 25.17 15.85 0.66
C ASP A 143 23.93 16.67 1.08
N GLY A 144 22.72 16.10 1.00
CA GLY A 144 21.47 16.78 1.31
C GLY A 144 20.95 17.72 0.22
N LEU A 145 21.59 17.74 -0.97
CA LEU A 145 21.13 18.56 -2.09
C LEU A 145 19.95 17.93 -2.82
N PRO A 146 18.94 18.73 -3.23
CA PRO A 146 17.78 18.20 -3.92
C PRO A 146 18.16 17.68 -5.32
N ILE A 147 17.64 16.51 -5.66
CA ILE A 147 17.75 15.92 -6.99
C ILE A 147 16.35 15.64 -7.52
N THR A 148 16.14 15.99 -8.78
CA THR A 148 14.93 15.64 -9.52
C THR A 148 15.30 14.75 -10.69
N THR A 149 14.68 13.58 -10.77
CA THR A 149 14.89 12.64 -11.90
C THR A 149 13.59 12.44 -12.64
N SER A 150 13.62 12.61 -13.95
CA SER A 150 12.44 12.46 -14.81
C SER A 150 12.10 10.99 -15.05
N GLY A 151 10.80 10.74 -15.24
CA GLY A 151 10.26 9.46 -15.67
C GLY A 151 9.00 9.63 -16.52
N SER A 152 8.41 8.52 -16.91
CA SER A 152 7.10 8.50 -17.59
C SER A 152 6.29 7.27 -17.19
N ILE A 153 4.97 7.44 -17.05
CA ILE A 153 4.04 6.34 -16.77
C ILE A 153 3.97 5.42 -17.99
N LEU A 154 4.33 4.17 -17.82
CA LEU A 154 4.42 3.20 -18.91
C LEU A 154 3.21 2.26 -18.96
N ALA A 155 2.79 1.80 -17.78
CA ALA A 155 1.71 0.84 -17.60
C ALA A 155 1.28 0.82 -16.13
N THR A 156 0.34 -0.04 -15.81
CA THR A 156 0.09 -0.51 -14.44
C THR A 156 0.59 -1.94 -14.28
N GLU A 157 0.87 -2.32 -13.04
CA GLU A 157 1.33 -3.67 -12.70
C GLU A 157 0.75 -4.10 -11.35
N SER A 158 0.26 -5.34 -11.27
CA SER A 158 -0.18 -5.92 -10.01
C SER A 158 1.02 -6.42 -9.22
N SER A 159 1.28 -5.83 -8.05
CA SER A 159 2.42 -6.19 -7.19
C SER A 159 2.15 -5.82 -5.75
N CYS A 160 2.90 -6.45 -4.83
CA CYS A 160 2.89 -6.09 -3.42
C CYS A 160 3.96 -5.00 -3.20
N PRO A 161 3.61 -3.80 -2.71
CA PRO A 161 4.58 -2.71 -2.60
C PRO A 161 5.60 -2.88 -1.47
N PHE A 162 5.33 -3.70 -0.46
CA PHE A 162 6.27 -3.97 0.62
C PHE A 162 6.15 -5.41 1.14
N THR A 163 5.01 -5.77 1.74
CA THR A 163 4.82 -7.08 2.34
C THR A 163 4.16 -8.04 1.37
N SER A 164 4.43 -9.33 1.49
CA SER A 164 3.71 -10.36 0.74
C SER A 164 2.23 -10.37 1.16
N GLY A 165 1.35 -10.56 0.20
CA GLY A 165 -0.09 -10.58 0.43
C GLY A 165 -0.84 -10.49 -0.88
N GLU A 166 -2.02 -9.90 -0.86
CA GLU A 166 -2.76 -9.59 -2.08
C GLU A 166 -2.14 -8.38 -2.78
N PRO A 167 -1.94 -8.45 -4.09
CA PRO A 167 -1.31 -7.37 -4.84
C PRO A 167 -2.24 -6.15 -4.98
N PHE A 168 -1.63 -4.99 -5.06
CA PHE A 168 -2.22 -3.73 -5.49
C PHE A 168 -1.86 -3.44 -6.95
N VAL A 169 -2.59 -2.53 -7.56
CA VAL A 169 -2.25 -1.98 -8.87
C VAL A 169 -1.31 -0.79 -8.69
N LEU A 170 -0.08 -0.95 -9.09
CA LEU A 170 0.97 0.08 -8.99
C LEU A 170 1.22 0.72 -10.37
N TYR A 171 1.66 1.99 -10.39
CA TYR A 171 2.19 2.56 -11.63
C TYR A 171 3.56 1.94 -11.93
N ASN A 172 3.74 1.48 -13.15
CA ASN A 172 5.03 1.11 -13.69
C ASN A 172 5.61 2.34 -14.41
N VAL A 173 6.61 2.96 -13.79
CA VAL A 173 7.23 4.18 -14.28
C VAL A 173 8.59 3.83 -14.87
N LYS A 174 8.80 4.24 -16.13
CA LYS A 174 10.14 4.18 -16.75
C LYS A 174 10.95 5.37 -16.29
N SER A 175 12.08 5.11 -15.62
CA SER A 175 12.97 6.16 -15.13
C SER A 175 14.38 5.61 -14.93
N SER A 176 15.37 6.50 -15.04
CA SER A 176 16.75 6.24 -14.68
C SER A 176 17.08 6.62 -13.24
N VAL A 177 16.07 6.82 -12.41
CA VAL A 177 16.28 7.15 -11.00
C VAL A 177 17.14 6.09 -10.30
N THR A 178 18.18 6.54 -9.63
CA THR A 178 18.98 5.69 -8.75
C THR A 178 18.42 5.80 -7.35
N PRO A 179 18.02 4.69 -6.73
CA PRO A 179 17.49 4.74 -5.39
C PRO A 179 18.57 5.20 -4.40
N LEU A 180 18.23 6.23 -3.66
CA LEU A 180 19.01 6.72 -2.53
C LEU A 180 18.26 6.35 -1.24
N ARG A 181 18.98 6.12 -0.15
CA ARG A 181 18.41 5.80 1.16
C ARG A 181 17.34 4.72 1.10
N GLY A 182 17.66 3.54 0.56
CA GLY A 182 16.77 2.37 0.55
C GLY A 182 15.76 2.29 -0.61
N GLY A 183 15.61 3.33 -1.43
CA GLY A 183 14.90 3.27 -2.72
C GLY A 183 13.38 3.31 -2.68
N ALA A 184 12.77 3.32 -1.50
CA ALA A 184 11.32 3.47 -1.33
C ALA A 184 10.99 4.84 -0.73
N GLY A 185 9.74 5.29 -0.95
CA GLY A 185 9.24 6.52 -0.35
C GLY A 185 9.61 7.81 -1.09
N ASN A 186 10.29 7.74 -2.24
CA ASN A 186 10.54 8.94 -3.03
C ASN A 186 9.20 9.47 -3.57
N PRO A 187 8.87 10.77 -3.33
CA PRO A 187 7.70 11.39 -3.93
C PRO A 187 7.78 11.37 -5.45
N VAL A 188 6.67 10.98 -6.08
CA VAL A 188 6.50 11.00 -7.53
C VAL A 188 5.50 12.08 -7.87
N MET A 189 5.95 13.07 -8.64
CA MET A 189 5.26 14.33 -8.88
C MET A 189 4.85 14.49 -10.33
N THR A 190 3.73 15.16 -10.55
CA THR A 190 3.36 15.77 -11.83
C THR A 190 3.24 17.27 -11.62
N GLY A 191 4.17 18.04 -12.16
CA GLY A 191 4.29 19.44 -11.81
C GLY A 191 4.59 19.65 -10.32
N LYS A 192 3.59 20.15 -9.56
CA LYS A 192 3.71 20.42 -8.12
C LYS A 192 2.78 19.53 -7.27
N GLU A 193 2.13 18.55 -7.90
CA GLU A 193 1.17 17.66 -7.26
C GLU A 193 1.76 16.26 -7.10
N LEU A 194 1.48 15.65 -5.95
CA LEU A 194 1.90 14.29 -5.64
C LEU A 194 0.98 13.29 -6.34
N ILE A 195 1.53 12.37 -7.12
CA ILE A 195 0.78 11.29 -7.77
C ILE A 195 1.14 9.90 -7.24
N GLY A 196 2.16 9.79 -6.41
CA GLY A 196 2.55 8.50 -5.85
C GLY A 196 3.81 8.56 -5.00
N LEU A 197 4.14 7.40 -4.42
CA LEU A 197 5.42 7.16 -3.73
C LEU A 197 6.10 5.95 -4.36
N SER A 198 7.41 6.00 -4.59
CA SER A 198 8.16 4.85 -5.06
C SER A 198 8.10 3.71 -4.04
N ALA A 199 7.77 2.50 -4.50
CA ALA A 199 7.73 1.29 -3.68
C ALA A 199 8.97 0.40 -3.91
N SER A 200 9.34 0.24 -5.17
CA SER A 200 10.54 -0.52 -5.55
C SER A 200 11.16 0.05 -6.81
N CYS A 201 12.48 -0.09 -6.92
CA CYS A 201 13.23 0.37 -8.08
C CYS A 201 14.12 -0.76 -8.61
N ASN A 202 14.06 -0.97 -9.93
CA ASN A 202 14.98 -1.84 -10.65
C ASN A 202 15.77 -0.98 -11.66
N PRO A 203 16.96 -0.49 -11.30
CA PRO A 203 17.74 0.40 -12.17
C PRO A 203 18.14 -0.26 -13.49
N SER A 204 18.45 -1.56 -13.49
CA SER A 204 18.85 -2.29 -14.70
C SER A 204 17.73 -2.36 -15.73
N ALA A 205 16.46 -2.43 -15.28
CA ALA A 205 15.29 -2.40 -16.13
C ALA A 205 14.74 -0.98 -16.34
N GLN A 206 15.34 0.04 -15.72
CA GLN A 206 14.82 1.40 -15.67
C GLN A 206 13.36 1.45 -15.23
N LYS A 207 12.99 0.62 -14.26
CA LYS A 207 11.62 0.40 -13.80
C LYS A 207 11.48 0.81 -12.34
N VAL A 208 10.47 1.64 -12.06
CA VAL A 208 10.06 2.00 -10.70
C VAL A 208 8.60 1.64 -10.54
N LEU A 209 8.28 0.78 -9.56
CA LEU A 209 6.91 0.56 -9.14
C LEU A 209 6.55 1.63 -8.11
N THR A 210 5.40 2.24 -8.31
CA THR A 210 4.96 3.40 -7.56
C THR A 210 3.57 3.16 -6.99
N VAL A 211 3.42 3.32 -5.67
CA VAL A 211 2.11 3.35 -4.99
C VAL A 211 1.29 4.47 -5.59
N THR A 212 0.05 4.19 -5.96
CA THR A 212 -0.76 5.13 -6.73
C THR A 212 -1.37 6.23 -5.87
N GLN A 213 -1.68 7.34 -6.50
CA GLN A 213 -2.43 8.44 -5.90
C GLN A 213 -3.78 7.96 -5.32
N THR A 214 -4.46 7.01 -5.96
CA THR A 214 -5.71 6.43 -5.47
C THR A 214 -5.53 5.73 -4.12
N MET A 215 -4.48 4.92 -3.98
CA MET A 215 -4.15 4.26 -2.71
C MET A 215 -3.81 5.29 -1.63
N ILE A 216 -3.02 6.32 -1.96
CA ILE A 216 -2.67 7.39 -1.02
C ILE A 216 -3.93 8.12 -0.56
N SER A 217 -4.84 8.48 -1.47
CA SER A 217 -6.11 9.13 -1.14
C SER A 217 -6.93 8.29 -0.15
N ARG A 218 -7.09 6.99 -0.43
CA ARG A 218 -7.83 6.07 0.44
C ARG A 218 -7.19 5.90 1.81
N PHE A 219 -5.86 5.82 1.86
CA PHE A 219 -5.11 5.77 3.10
C PHE A 219 -5.34 7.04 3.95
N LEU A 220 -5.21 8.21 3.34
CA LEU A 220 -5.38 9.50 4.03
C LEU A 220 -6.82 9.71 4.51
N GLU A 221 -7.83 9.39 3.71
CA GLU A 221 -9.25 9.46 4.10
C GLU A 221 -9.53 8.64 5.37
N GLN A 222 -9.01 7.41 5.44
CA GLN A 222 -9.17 6.55 6.60
C GLN A 222 -8.36 7.04 7.81
N ALA A 223 -7.10 7.47 7.60
CA ALA A 223 -6.26 8.00 8.66
C ALA A 223 -6.89 9.24 9.34
N GLN A 224 -7.51 10.11 8.56
CA GLN A 224 -8.20 11.30 9.07
C GLN A 224 -9.51 10.98 9.81
N SER A 225 -10.18 9.90 9.46
CA SER A 225 -11.44 9.49 10.13
C SER A 225 -11.23 8.98 11.57
N GLY A 226 -9.99 8.79 11.99
CA GLY A 226 -9.63 8.21 13.30
C GLY A 226 -9.91 6.71 13.44
N LYS A 227 -10.42 6.07 12.39
CA LYS A 227 -10.68 4.62 12.35
C LYS A 227 -10.05 4.04 11.09
N TYR A 228 -8.77 3.70 11.19
CA TYR A 228 -8.08 3.05 10.10
C TYR A 228 -8.46 1.57 10.03
N SER A 229 -9.03 1.11 8.92
CA SER A 229 -9.47 -0.27 8.69
C SER A 229 -8.69 -0.99 7.58
N GLY A 230 -7.73 -0.33 6.95
CA GLY A 230 -6.93 -0.88 5.85
C GLY A 230 -7.71 -1.01 4.54
N PHE A 231 -7.15 -1.77 3.61
CA PHE A 231 -7.74 -2.08 2.32
C PHE A 231 -8.48 -3.43 2.36
N PRO A 232 -9.55 -3.62 1.58
CA PRO A 232 -10.21 -4.92 1.48
C PRO A 232 -9.25 -6.03 1.08
N ALA A 233 -9.49 -7.24 1.59
CA ALA A 233 -8.68 -8.42 1.24
C ALA A 233 -9.60 -9.63 1.08
N ASP A 234 -9.59 -10.21 -0.12
CA ASP A 234 -10.49 -11.30 -0.48
C ASP A 234 -9.83 -12.69 -0.46
N GLY A 235 -8.56 -12.79 -0.83
CA GLY A 235 -7.79 -14.04 -0.84
C GLY A 235 -8.19 -15.04 -1.93
N THR A 236 -9.03 -14.63 -2.87
CA THR A 236 -9.49 -15.51 -3.96
C THR A 236 -8.35 -15.79 -4.94
N GLN A 237 -8.09 -17.07 -5.17
CA GLN A 237 -7.19 -17.52 -6.21
C GLN A 237 -7.96 -17.68 -7.51
N VAL A 238 -7.55 -16.95 -8.52
CA VAL A 238 -8.18 -16.93 -9.85
C VAL A 238 -7.25 -17.47 -10.92
N THR A 239 -7.85 -17.97 -12.00
CA THR A 239 -7.13 -18.40 -13.20
C THR A 239 -7.61 -17.59 -14.39
N GLU A 240 -6.68 -17.10 -15.19
CA GLU A 240 -6.97 -16.43 -16.47
C GLU A 240 -7.63 -17.38 -17.45
N LEU A 241 -8.53 -16.86 -18.27
CA LEU A 241 -9.29 -17.63 -19.25
C LEU A 241 -8.74 -17.44 -20.68
N THR A 242 -7.44 -17.57 -20.84
CA THR A 242 -6.74 -17.45 -22.13
C THR A 242 -6.78 -18.72 -22.96
N ASP A 243 -6.99 -19.91 -22.35
CA ASP A 243 -7.08 -21.20 -23.05
C ASP A 243 -8.49 -21.39 -23.66
N PRO A 244 -8.61 -21.51 -25.00
CA PRO A 244 -9.89 -21.72 -25.68
C PRO A 244 -10.59 -23.04 -25.30
N VAL A 245 -9.82 -24.09 -25.00
CA VAL A 245 -10.37 -25.40 -24.62
C VAL A 245 -11.02 -25.32 -23.26
N PHE A 246 -10.34 -24.69 -22.30
CA PHE A 246 -10.88 -24.48 -20.96
C PHE A 246 -12.13 -23.57 -20.99
N ARG A 247 -12.11 -22.51 -21.81
CA ARG A 247 -13.28 -21.63 -22.02
C ARG A 247 -14.49 -22.41 -22.55
N LYS A 248 -14.29 -23.25 -23.58
CA LYS A 248 -15.33 -24.11 -24.15
C LYS A 248 -15.88 -25.09 -23.11
N TYR A 249 -15.00 -25.68 -22.29
CA TYR A 249 -15.39 -26.56 -21.17
C TYR A 249 -16.30 -25.85 -20.16
N LEU A 250 -16.01 -24.57 -19.86
CA LEU A 250 -16.82 -23.74 -18.98
C LEU A 250 -18.12 -23.22 -19.62
N GLY A 251 -18.35 -23.46 -20.91
CA GLY A 251 -19.51 -22.97 -21.64
C GLY A 251 -19.53 -21.45 -21.81
N LEU A 252 -18.37 -20.83 -21.95
CA LEU A 252 -18.24 -19.39 -22.11
C LEU A 252 -18.43 -18.99 -23.58
N PRO A 253 -18.98 -17.78 -23.86
CA PRO A 253 -19.01 -17.20 -25.20
C PRO A 253 -17.60 -17.11 -25.81
N GLU A 254 -17.49 -17.23 -27.15
CA GLU A 254 -16.20 -17.20 -27.86
C GLU A 254 -15.38 -15.94 -27.54
N ASN A 255 -16.02 -14.78 -27.44
CA ASN A 255 -15.40 -13.48 -27.17
C ASN A 255 -15.59 -12.99 -25.72
N GLY A 256 -16.11 -13.83 -24.81
CA GLY A 256 -16.32 -13.48 -23.41
C GLY A 256 -14.97 -13.44 -22.65
N GLY A 257 -14.83 -12.52 -21.71
CA GLY A 257 -13.73 -12.47 -20.77
C GLY A 257 -14.09 -13.09 -19.42
N GLY A 258 -13.24 -12.88 -18.45
CA GLY A 258 -13.50 -13.25 -17.06
C GLY A 258 -12.32 -13.93 -16.38
N LEU A 259 -12.49 -14.19 -15.09
CA LEU A 259 -11.55 -14.92 -14.25
C LEU A 259 -12.24 -16.13 -13.63
N TYR A 260 -11.64 -17.28 -13.77
CA TYR A 260 -12.13 -18.52 -13.12
C TYR A 260 -11.74 -18.52 -11.66
N VAL A 261 -12.70 -18.71 -10.76
CA VAL A 261 -12.49 -18.85 -9.33
C VAL A 261 -11.98 -20.27 -9.04
N ALA A 262 -10.68 -20.42 -8.85
CA ALA A 262 -10.06 -21.71 -8.56
C ALA A 262 -10.24 -22.09 -7.07
N LYS A 263 -9.94 -21.15 -6.16
CA LYS A 263 -10.06 -21.35 -4.72
C LYS A 263 -10.36 -20.01 -4.04
N LEU A 264 -11.18 -20.05 -2.99
CA LEU A 264 -11.43 -18.88 -2.14
C LEU A 264 -11.57 -19.30 -0.67
N PRO A 265 -11.10 -18.46 0.26
CA PRO A 265 -11.22 -18.72 1.69
C PRO A 265 -12.69 -18.68 2.12
N VAL A 266 -13.09 -19.58 3.03
CA VAL A 266 -14.48 -19.62 3.53
C VAL A 266 -14.88 -18.41 4.36
N TYR A 267 -13.91 -17.64 4.81
CA TYR A 267 -14.08 -16.41 5.59
C TYR A 267 -13.94 -15.14 4.73
N SER A 268 -13.69 -15.27 3.44
CA SER A 268 -13.63 -14.12 2.52
C SER A 268 -15.00 -13.51 2.27
N SER A 269 -15.01 -12.21 1.92
CA SER A 269 -16.22 -11.49 1.53
C SER A 269 -16.92 -12.14 0.34
N PHE A 270 -16.17 -12.62 -0.65
CA PHE A 270 -16.71 -13.31 -1.82
C PHE A 270 -17.40 -14.62 -1.45
N TYR A 271 -16.80 -15.43 -0.57
CA TYR A 271 -17.45 -16.66 -0.11
C TYR A 271 -18.74 -16.38 0.68
N LYS A 272 -18.71 -15.39 1.58
CA LYS A 272 -19.90 -14.95 2.36
C LYS A 272 -21.04 -14.47 1.46
N ALA A 273 -20.70 -13.78 0.37
CA ALA A 273 -21.66 -13.32 -0.64
C ALA A 273 -22.21 -14.46 -1.53
N GLY A 274 -21.65 -15.66 -1.45
CA GLY A 274 -22.13 -16.82 -2.19
C GLY A 274 -21.32 -17.18 -3.44
N ILE A 275 -20.18 -16.54 -3.69
CA ILE A 275 -19.21 -16.96 -4.72
C ILE A 275 -18.63 -18.33 -4.32
N ARG A 276 -18.35 -19.17 -5.29
CA ARG A 276 -17.80 -20.53 -5.08
C ARG A 276 -16.69 -20.83 -6.08
N SER A 277 -15.83 -21.80 -5.74
CA SER A 277 -14.90 -22.39 -6.71
C SER A 277 -15.70 -22.96 -7.91
N GLY A 278 -15.24 -22.73 -9.11
CA GLY A 278 -15.96 -23.07 -10.34
C GLY A 278 -16.75 -21.92 -10.97
N ASP A 279 -16.97 -20.84 -10.24
CA ASP A 279 -17.57 -19.62 -10.84
C ASP A 279 -16.59 -18.93 -11.77
N VAL A 280 -17.13 -18.18 -12.72
CA VAL A 280 -16.36 -17.27 -13.57
C VAL A 280 -16.86 -15.85 -13.29
N VAL A 281 -15.97 -14.97 -12.83
CA VAL A 281 -16.27 -13.55 -12.67
C VAL A 281 -16.11 -12.87 -14.02
N GLU A 282 -17.20 -12.38 -14.60
CA GLU A 282 -17.24 -11.76 -15.94
C GLU A 282 -17.20 -10.22 -15.89
N SER A 283 -17.66 -9.61 -14.76
CA SER A 283 -17.67 -8.16 -14.60
C SER A 283 -17.61 -7.74 -13.13
N VAL A 284 -17.13 -6.53 -12.89
CA VAL A 284 -17.16 -5.85 -11.59
C VAL A 284 -17.85 -4.50 -11.76
N ASN A 285 -18.90 -4.24 -10.98
CA ASN A 285 -19.73 -3.02 -11.08
C ASN A 285 -20.21 -2.74 -12.54
N GLY A 286 -20.54 -3.81 -13.27
CA GLY A 286 -20.96 -3.74 -14.69
C GLY A 286 -19.82 -3.54 -15.69
N ILE A 287 -18.58 -3.33 -15.24
CA ILE A 287 -17.41 -3.20 -16.11
C ILE A 287 -16.92 -4.61 -16.49
N PRO A 288 -16.93 -4.97 -17.78
CA PRO A 288 -16.54 -6.30 -18.21
C PRO A 288 -15.03 -6.54 -18.07
N LEU A 289 -14.67 -7.79 -17.75
CA LEU A 289 -13.29 -8.25 -17.70
C LEU A 289 -12.88 -8.87 -19.03
N ASP A 290 -11.64 -8.71 -19.43
CA ASP A 290 -11.05 -9.49 -20.52
C ASP A 290 -10.63 -10.90 -20.05
N SER A 291 -10.03 -11.71 -20.94
CA SER A 291 -9.59 -13.08 -20.62
C SER A 291 -8.44 -13.17 -19.60
N LYS A 292 -7.82 -12.04 -19.27
CA LYS A 292 -6.76 -11.92 -18.25
C LYS A 292 -7.26 -11.27 -16.96
N GLY A 293 -8.57 -10.95 -16.88
CA GLY A 293 -9.14 -10.26 -15.72
C GLY A 293 -8.82 -8.77 -15.67
N LEU A 294 -8.49 -8.18 -16.81
CA LEU A 294 -8.23 -6.75 -16.92
C LEU A 294 -9.50 -6.01 -17.31
N ILE A 295 -9.65 -4.80 -16.77
CA ILE A 295 -10.62 -3.80 -17.21
C ILE A 295 -9.93 -2.79 -18.12
N LYS A 296 -10.70 -2.12 -18.97
CA LYS A 296 -10.19 -1.04 -19.82
C LYS A 296 -10.41 0.30 -19.13
N ASP A 297 -9.36 0.83 -18.50
CA ASP A 297 -9.37 2.18 -17.95
C ASP A 297 -9.06 3.22 -19.04
N PRO A 298 -9.84 4.35 -19.12
CA PRO A 298 -9.63 5.37 -20.16
C PRO A 298 -8.26 6.07 -20.12
N SER A 299 -7.63 6.14 -18.95
CA SER A 299 -6.37 6.86 -18.73
C SER A 299 -5.17 5.92 -18.70
N LEU A 300 -5.32 4.75 -18.07
CA LEU A 300 -4.24 3.81 -17.78
C LEU A 300 -4.24 2.58 -18.70
N GLY A 301 -5.21 2.47 -19.61
CA GLY A 301 -5.35 1.32 -20.50
C GLY A 301 -5.81 0.05 -19.78
N PRO A 302 -5.20 -1.11 -20.04
CA PRO A 302 -5.55 -2.35 -19.33
C PRO A 302 -5.09 -2.31 -17.88
N VAL A 303 -6.02 -2.47 -16.93
CA VAL A 303 -5.77 -2.44 -15.48
C VAL A 303 -6.40 -3.67 -14.83
N SER A 304 -5.73 -4.28 -13.85
CA SER A 304 -6.31 -5.39 -13.09
C SER A 304 -7.61 -4.99 -12.40
N ALA A 305 -8.59 -5.89 -12.40
CA ALA A 305 -9.87 -5.70 -11.73
C ALA A 305 -9.72 -5.43 -10.21
N ASN A 306 -8.60 -5.84 -9.59
CA ASN A 306 -8.29 -5.54 -8.20
C ASN A 306 -8.39 -4.04 -7.89
N PHE A 307 -8.09 -3.18 -8.88
CA PHE A 307 -8.23 -1.74 -8.75
C PHE A 307 -9.62 -1.32 -8.25
N LEU A 308 -10.69 -1.98 -8.69
CA LEU A 308 -12.07 -1.62 -8.37
C LEU A 308 -12.51 -2.04 -6.96
N PHE A 309 -11.98 -3.14 -6.44
CA PHE A 309 -12.46 -3.69 -5.17
C PHE A 309 -11.40 -3.76 -4.08
N ARG A 310 -10.16 -3.37 -4.37
CA ARG A 310 -9.09 -3.26 -3.38
C ARG A 310 -8.53 -1.84 -3.31
N ASP A 311 -7.94 -1.33 -4.39
CA ASP A 311 -7.18 -0.08 -4.35
C ASP A 311 -8.06 1.17 -4.17
N SER A 312 -9.23 1.18 -4.81
CA SER A 312 -10.19 2.30 -4.77
C SER A 312 -11.30 2.12 -3.74
N ALA A 313 -11.36 0.98 -3.06
CA ALA A 313 -12.41 0.63 -2.12
C ALA A 313 -11.92 0.63 -0.66
N LYS A 314 -12.85 0.59 0.28
CA LYS A 314 -12.59 0.40 1.71
C LYS A 314 -13.47 -0.74 2.25
N PRO A 315 -13.09 -1.35 3.38
CA PRO A 315 -13.96 -2.31 4.05
C PRO A 315 -15.32 -1.69 4.38
N GLY A 316 -16.38 -2.41 4.03
CA GLY A 316 -17.78 -1.97 4.13
C GLY A 316 -18.38 -1.46 2.82
N ASP A 317 -17.58 -1.16 1.80
CA ASP A 317 -18.12 -0.83 0.47
C ASP A 317 -18.76 -2.06 -0.18
N VAL A 318 -19.79 -1.82 -1.00
CA VAL A 318 -20.47 -2.89 -1.73
C VAL A 318 -20.11 -2.81 -3.20
N ILE A 319 -19.72 -3.93 -3.76
CA ILE A 319 -19.50 -4.11 -5.20
C ILE A 319 -20.47 -5.14 -5.76
N THR A 320 -20.79 -5.00 -7.03
CA THR A 320 -21.63 -5.95 -7.76
C THR A 320 -20.78 -6.77 -8.72
N LEU A 321 -20.75 -8.10 -8.55
CA LEU A 321 -20.06 -9.02 -9.44
C LEU A 321 -21.06 -9.64 -10.43
N GLY A 322 -20.80 -9.53 -11.73
CA GLY A 322 -21.41 -10.37 -12.72
C GLY A 322 -20.63 -11.67 -12.81
N ILE A 323 -21.27 -12.77 -12.51
CA ILE A 323 -20.63 -14.08 -12.53
C ILE A 323 -21.39 -15.05 -13.42
N ARG A 324 -20.69 -16.10 -13.82
CA ARG A 324 -21.29 -17.24 -14.50
C ARG A 324 -20.99 -18.51 -13.70
N ARG A 325 -22.06 -19.29 -13.44
CA ARG A 325 -22.00 -20.54 -12.70
C ARG A 325 -22.54 -21.68 -13.51
N LYS A 326 -21.84 -22.81 -13.51
CA LYS A 326 -22.30 -24.06 -14.11
C LYS A 326 -23.27 -24.76 -13.15
N ASP A 327 -24.47 -25.04 -13.60
CA ASP A 327 -25.47 -25.77 -12.82
C ASP A 327 -25.20 -27.30 -12.81
N LYS A 328 -26.06 -28.05 -12.11
CA LYS A 328 -25.95 -29.51 -12.02
C LYS A 328 -26.09 -30.22 -13.34
N ASP A 329 -26.79 -29.63 -14.30
CA ASP A 329 -26.99 -30.16 -15.62
C ASP A 329 -25.87 -29.79 -16.59
N GLY A 330 -24.85 -29.10 -16.09
CA GLY A 330 -23.69 -28.66 -16.86
C GLY A 330 -23.93 -27.40 -17.68
N VAL A 331 -25.08 -26.73 -17.51
CA VAL A 331 -25.42 -25.48 -18.20
C VAL A 331 -24.83 -24.29 -17.43
N SER A 332 -24.11 -23.46 -18.16
CA SER A 332 -23.49 -22.25 -17.59
C SER A 332 -24.46 -21.07 -17.65
N ARG A 333 -24.82 -20.48 -16.50
CA ARG A 333 -25.81 -19.39 -16.42
C ARG A 333 -25.20 -18.14 -15.78
N PRO A 334 -25.51 -16.95 -16.36
CA PRO A 334 -25.09 -15.69 -15.74
C PRO A 334 -25.95 -15.38 -14.53
N MET A 335 -25.34 -14.75 -13.52
CA MET A 335 -26.01 -14.20 -12.34
C MET A 335 -25.23 -13.02 -11.78
N THR A 336 -25.91 -12.24 -10.95
CA THR A 336 -25.30 -11.07 -10.29
C THR A 336 -25.28 -11.30 -8.79
N VAL A 337 -24.17 -10.91 -8.15
CA VAL A 337 -23.97 -11.06 -6.71
C VAL A 337 -23.41 -9.77 -6.14
N ASP A 338 -24.07 -9.22 -5.12
CA ASP A 338 -23.56 -8.09 -4.37
C ASP A 338 -22.66 -8.58 -3.25
N VAL A 339 -21.49 -7.98 -3.12
CA VAL A 339 -20.45 -8.33 -2.16
C VAL A 339 -20.13 -7.14 -1.29
N THR A 340 -20.34 -7.25 0.01
CA THR A 340 -19.82 -6.29 0.98
C THR A 340 -18.36 -6.64 1.25
N LEU A 341 -17.46 -5.75 0.86
CA LEU A 341 -16.02 -5.95 1.00
C LEU A 341 -15.60 -5.91 2.46
N ASP A 342 -14.71 -6.81 2.84
CA ASP A 342 -14.12 -6.87 4.18
C ASP A 342 -12.63 -7.28 4.13
N ARG A 343 -12.04 -7.54 5.28
CA ARG A 343 -10.67 -8.05 5.42
C ARG A 343 -10.65 -9.52 5.90
N GLY A 344 -11.77 -10.22 5.74
CA GLY A 344 -11.92 -11.59 6.23
C GLY A 344 -10.82 -12.53 5.78
N ALA A 345 -10.31 -12.36 4.56
CA ALA A 345 -9.22 -13.18 4.04
C ALA A 345 -7.92 -13.08 4.85
N LEU A 346 -7.64 -11.95 5.47
CA LEU A 346 -6.48 -11.74 6.33
C LEU A 346 -6.81 -12.04 7.80
N GLU A 347 -7.91 -11.49 8.29
CA GLU A 347 -8.31 -11.57 9.70
C GLU A 347 -8.79 -12.97 10.09
N GLY A 348 -9.37 -13.71 9.15
CA GLY A 348 -9.83 -15.09 9.35
C GLY A 348 -8.80 -16.17 9.03
N ASP A 349 -7.65 -15.79 8.49
CA ASP A 349 -6.59 -16.77 8.16
C ASP A 349 -5.95 -17.34 9.43
N LEU A 350 -5.93 -18.66 9.57
CA LEU A 350 -5.27 -19.34 10.70
C LEU A 350 -3.76 -19.10 10.74
N VAL A 351 -3.16 -18.79 9.60
CA VAL A 351 -1.75 -18.44 9.47
C VAL A 351 -1.68 -17.05 8.86
N ASN A 352 -1.92 -16.03 9.69
CA ASN A 352 -1.91 -14.64 9.22
C ASN A 352 -0.60 -14.37 8.47
N PRO A 353 -0.65 -14.02 7.17
CA PRO A 353 0.55 -13.84 6.35
C PRO A 353 1.39 -12.65 6.81
N ALA A 354 0.76 -11.69 7.47
CA ALA A 354 1.40 -10.44 7.87
C ALA A 354 0.97 -9.99 9.27
N PRO A 355 1.43 -10.65 10.34
CA PRO A 355 1.24 -10.11 11.69
C PRO A 355 2.14 -8.89 11.82
N PHE A 356 1.57 -7.69 11.58
CA PHE A 356 2.34 -6.47 11.71
C PHE A 356 2.54 -6.10 13.16
N VAL A 357 3.80 -6.15 13.60
CA VAL A 357 4.35 -5.38 14.71
C VAL A 357 3.71 -5.57 16.09
N ALA A 358 2.83 -6.52 16.24
CA ALA A 358 2.42 -6.89 17.58
C ALA A 358 3.53 -7.67 18.27
N GLU A 359 3.71 -7.42 19.55
CA GLU A 359 4.50 -8.30 20.41
C GLU A 359 4.06 -9.75 20.18
N PRO A 360 4.98 -10.68 19.86
CA PRO A 360 4.62 -12.06 19.61
C PRO A 360 3.92 -12.67 20.83
N ARG A 361 2.76 -13.25 20.61
CA ARG A 361 2.08 -13.99 21.67
C ARG A 361 2.81 -15.31 21.89
N TYR A 362 3.06 -15.66 23.14
CA TYR A 362 3.62 -16.96 23.50
C TYR A 362 3.10 -17.44 24.86
N ARG A 363 3.25 -18.72 25.11
CA ARG A 363 2.97 -19.36 26.42
C ARG A 363 4.10 -20.28 26.77
N ILE A 364 4.50 -20.26 28.05
CA ILE A 364 5.46 -21.21 28.62
C ILE A 364 4.71 -22.15 29.54
N TYR A 365 4.82 -23.44 29.27
CA TYR A 365 4.23 -24.47 30.11
C TYR A 365 5.23 -25.63 30.28
N GLY A 366 5.60 -25.96 31.53
CA GLY A 366 6.55 -27.01 31.81
C GLY A 366 7.94 -26.82 31.17
N GLY A 367 8.40 -25.58 30.97
CA GLY A 367 9.64 -25.30 30.26
C GLY A 367 9.52 -25.36 28.72
N LEU A 368 8.33 -25.62 28.18
CA LEU A 368 8.09 -25.62 26.74
C LEU A 368 7.46 -24.32 26.29
N VAL A 369 7.92 -23.80 25.17
CA VAL A 369 7.42 -22.53 24.60
C VAL A 369 6.49 -22.83 23.43
N PHE A 370 5.29 -22.29 23.50
CA PHE A 370 4.25 -22.41 22.49
C PHE A 370 3.92 -21.04 21.90
N VAL A 371 3.80 -20.97 20.57
CA VAL A 371 3.49 -19.76 19.82
C VAL A 371 2.42 -20.01 18.77
N PRO A 372 1.60 -19.01 18.42
CA PRO A 372 0.74 -19.12 17.25
C PRO A 372 1.56 -19.25 15.97
N LEU A 373 1.10 -20.08 15.05
CA LEU A 373 1.69 -20.19 13.72
C LEU A 373 1.30 -18.96 12.91
N THR A 374 2.28 -18.14 12.56
CA THR A 374 2.11 -16.90 11.77
C THR A 374 3.00 -16.93 10.55
N GLY A 375 2.68 -16.14 9.53
CA GLY A 375 3.50 -16.00 8.33
C GLY A 375 4.93 -15.50 8.65
N ALA A 376 5.08 -14.60 9.63
CA ALA A 376 6.39 -14.13 10.08
C ALA A 376 7.22 -15.27 10.70
N LEU A 377 6.62 -16.08 11.56
CA LEU A 377 7.29 -17.25 12.14
C LEU A 377 7.68 -18.26 11.05
N VAL A 378 6.80 -18.53 10.10
CA VAL A 378 7.08 -19.41 8.95
C VAL A 378 8.25 -18.87 8.13
N GLY A 379 8.27 -17.58 7.87
CA GLY A 379 9.38 -16.92 7.16
C GLY A 379 10.71 -17.09 7.90
N GLU A 380 10.72 -16.93 9.20
CA GLU A 380 11.94 -17.10 10.02
C GLU A 380 12.39 -18.56 10.09
N ILE A 381 11.48 -19.49 10.29
CA ILE A 381 11.77 -20.93 10.25
C ILE A 381 12.35 -21.33 8.88
N ASN A 382 11.80 -20.80 7.79
CA ASN A 382 12.32 -21.05 6.45
C ASN A 382 13.78 -20.58 6.30
N LYS A 383 14.11 -19.38 6.79
CA LYS A 383 15.50 -18.87 6.77
C LYS A 383 16.43 -19.77 7.57
N LEU A 384 16.05 -20.12 8.80
CA LEU A 384 16.85 -20.97 9.69
C LEU A 384 17.04 -22.40 9.13
N SER A 385 16.03 -22.95 8.48
CA SER A 385 16.05 -24.27 7.86
C SER A 385 16.61 -24.28 6.43
N LYS A 386 17.21 -23.18 5.95
CA LYS A 386 17.73 -23.04 4.57
C LYS A 386 16.68 -23.38 3.51
N ASN A 387 15.48 -22.84 3.66
CA ASN A 387 14.30 -23.06 2.80
C ASN A 387 13.81 -24.53 2.77
N ARG A 388 14.01 -25.27 3.86
CA ARG A 388 13.49 -26.63 4.06
C ARG A 388 12.63 -26.67 5.33
N PRO A 389 11.41 -26.08 5.31
CA PRO A 389 10.56 -26.06 6.49
C PRO A 389 10.15 -27.48 6.91
N PRO A 390 9.89 -27.71 8.20
CA PRO A 390 9.37 -28.98 8.67
C PRO A 390 8.07 -29.36 7.97
N LEU A 391 7.94 -30.61 7.52
CA LEU A 391 6.79 -31.08 6.73
C LEU A 391 5.46 -30.91 7.45
N ASN A 392 5.41 -31.07 8.76
CA ASN A 392 4.21 -30.85 9.56
C ASN A 392 3.73 -29.38 9.53
N LEU A 393 4.63 -28.41 9.41
CA LEU A 393 4.26 -27.00 9.23
C LEU A 393 3.71 -26.75 7.83
N VAL A 394 4.32 -27.32 6.80
CA VAL A 394 3.83 -27.24 5.42
C VAL A 394 2.43 -27.84 5.34
N GLU A 395 2.22 -29.02 5.91
CA GLU A 395 0.91 -29.67 5.93
C GLU A 395 -0.14 -28.84 6.67
N ALA A 396 0.21 -28.24 7.81
CA ALA A 396 -0.70 -27.39 8.57
C ALA A 396 -1.11 -26.13 7.78
N ILE A 397 -0.17 -25.52 7.04
CA ILE A 397 -0.44 -24.36 6.20
C ILE A 397 -1.33 -24.73 5.02
N GLU A 398 -1.07 -25.85 4.35
CA GLU A 398 -1.86 -26.29 3.21
C GLU A 398 -3.29 -26.69 3.60
N LYS A 399 -3.45 -27.34 4.78
CA LYS A 399 -4.74 -27.77 5.31
C LYS A 399 -5.45 -26.73 6.17
N LYS A 400 -4.94 -25.50 6.29
CA LYS A 400 -5.50 -24.48 7.17
C LYS A 400 -7.01 -24.23 6.97
N GLU A 401 -7.49 -24.26 5.72
CA GLU A 401 -8.91 -24.13 5.40
C GLU A 401 -9.76 -25.30 5.92
N GLU A 402 -9.26 -26.52 5.83
CA GLU A 402 -9.93 -27.71 6.37
C GLU A 402 -9.93 -27.70 7.90
N ILE A 403 -8.81 -27.26 8.50
CA ILE A 403 -8.66 -27.08 9.94
C ILE A 403 -9.66 -26.03 10.44
N ARG A 404 -9.77 -24.91 9.75
CA ARG A 404 -10.73 -23.82 10.07
C ARG A 404 -12.17 -24.30 10.01
N LYS A 405 -12.54 -25.08 9.00
CA LYS A 405 -13.89 -25.67 8.87
C LYS A 405 -14.27 -26.58 10.02
N LYS A 406 -13.30 -27.13 10.76
CA LYS A 406 -13.51 -27.93 11.97
C LYS A 406 -13.68 -27.08 13.24
N GLY A 407 -13.75 -25.75 13.11
CA GLY A 407 -13.96 -24.82 14.23
C GLY A 407 -12.68 -24.48 14.99
N VAL A 408 -11.51 -24.72 14.41
CA VAL A 408 -10.22 -24.31 14.99
C VAL A 408 -9.98 -22.84 14.69
N ASP A 409 -9.66 -22.06 15.71
CA ASP A 409 -9.44 -20.61 15.60
C ASP A 409 -7.95 -20.21 15.55
N GLU A 410 -7.05 -21.11 15.93
CA GLU A 410 -5.61 -20.85 15.96
C GLU A 410 -4.80 -22.16 15.84
N ILE A 411 -3.73 -22.10 15.07
CA ILE A 411 -2.73 -23.20 15.03
C ILE A 411 -1.58 -22.79 15.95
N VAL A 412 -1.28 -23.63 16.93
CA VAL A 412 -0.21 -23.42 17.90
C VAL A 412 0.93 -24.38 17.62
N VAL A 413 2.15 -23.87 17.63
CA VAL A 413 3.39 -24.65 17.44
C VAL A 413 4.19 -24.67 18.72
N PHE A 414 4.77 -25.83 19.01
CA PHE A 414 5.87 -25.94 19.96
C PHE A 414 7.15 -25.42 19.29
N LEU A 415 7.77 -24.42 19.90
CA LEU A 415 8.90 -23.72 19.32
C LEU A 415 10.24 -24.23 19.87
N VAL A 416 10.37 -24.30 21.21
CA VAL A 416 11.62 -24.64 21.88
C VAL A 416 11.36 -25.10 23.34
N ALA A 417 12.24 -25.94 23.91
CA ALA A 417 12.34 -26.17 25.34
C ALA A 417 13.40 -25.19 25.95
N LEU A 418 13.05 -24.62 27.10
CA LEU A 418 13.93 -23.72 27.87
C LEU A 418 14.87 -24.51 28.78
#